data_e47ebce0d6bef0bd8b743b87d721be0b
#
_entry.id   e47ebce0d6bef0bd8b743b87d721be0b
#
_cell.length_a   1.000
_cell.length_b   1.000
_cell.length_c   1.000
_cell.angle_alpha   90.00
_cell.angle_beta   90.00
_cell.angle_gamma   90.00
#
_symmetry.space_group_name_H-M   'P 1'
#
loop_
_entity.id
_entity.type
_entity.pdbx_description
1 polymer ?
#
loop_
_entity_poly.entity_id
_entity_poly.type
_entity_poly.pdbx_seq_one_letter_code
_entity_poly.pdbx_strand_id
1 'polypeptide(L)'
;DLHQDHRCINELTWNTFRDNQILEYEIPKWDGDIGQPNVYMPVSAAALKRKIELLIAHFGSQRSKKWFDDETFRGLARIRGMECCAPERYAEAFFGRKLALI
;
A
#
# COMPACT_ATOMS: atom_id res chain seq x y z
N ASP A 1 8.57 1.21 4.36
CA ASP A 1 8.47 1.87 5.67
C ASP A 1 9.71 1.58 6.55
N LEU A 2 9.72 2.05 7.79
CA LEU A 2 10.88 1.96 8.68
C LEU A 2 11.01 0.63 9.43
N HIS A 3 10.06 -0.28 9.30
CA HIS A 3 10.14 -1.57 9.98
C HIS A 3 11.37 -2.36 9.49
N GLN A 4 12.14 -2.92 10.42
CA GLN A 4 13.41 -3.60 10.11
C GLN A 4 13.25 -4.74 9.10
N ASP A 5 12.21 -5.55 9.20
CA ASP A 5 11.98 -6.67 8.28
C ASP A 5 11.61 -6.16 6.88
N HIS A 6 10.84 -5.08 6.81
CA HIS A 6 10.45 -4.48 5.54
C HIS A 6 11.64 -3.87 4.81
N ARG A 7 12.53 -3.20 5.54
CA ARG A 7 13.77 -2.68 4.96
C ARG A 7 14.68 -3.80 4.44
N CYS A 8 14.79 -4.88 5.18
CA CYS A 8 15.57 -6.04 4.76
C CYS A 8 15.01 -6.65 3.46
N ILE A 9 13.70 -6.89 3.40
CA ILE A 9 13.04 -7.43 2.21
C ILE A 9 13.17 -6.48 1.02
N ASN A 10 13.08 -5.18 1.25
CA ASN A 10 13.29 -4.17 0.22
C ASN A 10 14.68 -4.28 -0.41
N GLU A 11 15.72 -4.31 0.39
CA GLU A 11 17.10 -4.43 -0.08
C GLU A 11 17.34 -5.76 -0.83
N LEU A 12 16.83 -6.86 -0.29
CA LEU A 12 16.93 -8.18 -0.92
C LEU A 12 16.22 -8.21 -2.26
N THR A 13 15.07 -7.59 -2.37
CA THR A 13 14.29 -7.51 -3.62
C THR A 13 15.10 -6.80 -4.71
N TRP A 14 15.70 -5.67 -4.40
CA TRP A 14 16.56 -4.93 -5.34
C TRP A 14 17.74 -5.76 -5.83
N ASN A 15 18.35 -6.50 -4.93
CA ASN A 15 19.52 -7.32 -5.28
C ASN A 15 19.16 -8.59 -6.04
N THR A 16 17.95 -9.11 -5.84
CA THR A 16 17.51 -10.39 -6.42
C THR A 16 16.82 -10.21 -7.76
N PHE A 17 15.95 -9.21 -7.89
CA PHE A 17 15.09 -9.04 -9.06
C PHE A 17 15.57 -7.90 -9.95
N ARG A 18 16.72 -8.09 -10.57
CA ARG A 18 17.40 -7.05 -11.36
C ARG A 18 16.69 -6.70 -12.66
N ASP A 19 16.01 -7.66 -13.26
CA ASP A 19 15.34 -7.51 -14.55
C ASP A 19 13.82 -7.31 -14.44
N ASN A 20 13.31 -7.13 -13.24
CA ASN A 20 11.88 -6.99 -12.98
C ASN A 20 11.49 -5.54 -12.66
N GLN A 21 10.24 -5.22 -12.91
CA GLN A 21 9.65 -4.00 -12.34
C GLN A 21 9.49 -4.19 -10.83
N ILE A 22 9.72 -3.12 -10.09
CA ILE A 22 9.60 -3.13 -8.62
C ILE A 22 8.67 -2.02 -8.19
N LEU A 23 7.55 -2.43 -7.59
CA LEU A 23 6.59 -1.56 -6.94
C LEU A 23 6.57 -1.88 -5.45
N GLU A 24 6.73 -0.86 -4.63
CA GLU A 24 6.64 -1.00 -3.19
C GLU A 24 5.29 -0.46 -2.72
N TYR A 25 4.54 -1.27 -2.01
CA TYR A 25 3.23 -0.86 -1.50
C TYR A 25 3.31 -0.23 -0.11
N GLU A 26 2.27 0.48 0.26
CA GLU A 26 2.17 1.14 1.55
C GLU A 26 1.55 0.22 2.60
N ILE A 27 2.05 0.35 3.83
CA ILE A 27 1.39 -0.24 5.01
C ILE A 27 1.15 0.88 6.00
N PRO A 28 -0.11 1.31 6.21
CA PRO A 28 -0.42 2.32 7.21
C PRO A 28 -0.33 1.71 8.61
N LYS A 29 0.47 2.30 9.44
CA LYS A 29 0.64 1.91 10.84
C LYS A 29 1.19 3.08 11.66
N TRP A 30 1.54 2.83 12.88
CA TRP A 30 1.91 3.86 13.85
C TRP A 30 3.27 4.53 13.66
N ASP A 31 4.10 4.06 12.76
CA ASP A 31 5.46 4.59 12.57
C ASP A 31 5.49 6.04 12.04
N GLY A 32 4.38 6.53 11.53
CA GLY A 32 4.29 7.90 11.03
C GLY A 32 5.17 8.18 9.81
N ASP A 33 5.45 7.15 9.05
CA ASP A 33 6.38 7.17 7.92
C ASP A 33 5.69 6.99 6.56
N ILE A 34 4.42 7.39 6.47
CA ILE A 34 3.71 7.43 5.19
C ILE A 34 4.41 8.46 4.30
N GLY A 35 5.06 7.99 3.26
CA GLY A 35 5.81 8.82 2.36
C GLY A 35 4.96 9.43 1.24
N GLN A 36 5.64 9.85 0.19
CA GLN A 36 5.02 10.42 -1.01
C GLN A 36 5.15 9.41 -2.16
N PRO A 37 4.17 8.55 -2.39
CA PRO A 37 4.20 7.60 -3.50
C PRO A 37 4.09 8.32 -4.84
N ASN A 38 4.48 7.66 -5.90
CA ASN A 38 4.52 8.23 -7.24
C ASN A 38 3.78 7.42 -8.31
N VAL A 39 3.20 6.29 -7.92
CA VAL A 39 2.38 5.47 -8.82
C VAL A 39 1.02 5.24 -8.18
N TYR A 40 -0.05 5.55 -8.90
CA TYR A 40 -1.41 5.46 -8.38
C TYR A 40 -2.24 4.50 -9.21
N MET A 41 -3.01 3.66 -8.53
CA MET A 41 -3.96 2.74 -9.14
C MET A 41 -5.36 3.07 -8.60
N PRO A 42 -6.19 3.78 -9.37
CA PRO A 42 -7.59 3.98 -8.97
C PRO A 42 -8.30 2.66 -8.76
N VAL A 43 -9.05 2.57 -7.68
CA VAL A 43 -9.82 1.36 -7.34
C VAL A 43 -11.30 1.71 -7.12
N SER A 44 -12.18 0.77 -7.43
CA SER A 44 -13.61 0.94 -7.16
C SER A 44 -13.90 0.82 -5.66
N ALA A 45 -15.02 1.39 -5.23
CA ALA A 45 -15.49 1.23 -3.85
C ALA A 45 -15.70 -0.25 -3.50
N ALA A 46 -16.20 -1.05 -4.47
CA ALA A 46 -16.39 -2.49 -4.29
C ALA A 46 -15.05 -3.24 -4.11
N ALA A 47 -14.05 -2.90 -4.90
CA ALA A 47 -12.72 -3.49 -4.80
C ALA A 47 -12.06 -3.15 -3.46
N LEU A 48 -12.17 -1.91 -3.02
CA LEU A 48 -11.66 -1.48 -1.72
C LEU A 48 -12.34 -2.24 -0.57
N LYS A 49 -13.65 -2.35 -0.62
CA LYS A 49 -14.42 -3.12 0.37
C LYS A 49 -13.92 -4.56 0.45
N ARG A 50 -13.73 -5.20 -0.71
CA ARG A 50 -13.23 -6.57 -0.79
C ARG A 50 -11.82 -6.71 -0.23
N LYS A 51 -10.94 -5.77 -0.53
CA LYS A 51 -9.59 -5.72 0.02
C LYS A 51 -9.62 -5.69 1.55
N ILE A 52 -10.42 -4.79 2.13
CA ILE A 52 -10.52 -4.64 3.58
C ILE A 52 -11.06 -5.91 4.24
N GLU A 53 -12.10 -6.52 3.66
CA GLU A 53 -12.63 -7.80 4.13
C GLU A 53 -11.55 -8.88 4.16
N LEU A 54 -10.75 -8.98 3.10
CA LEU A 54 -9.67 -9.97 3.01
C LEU A 54 -8.55 -9.70 4.03
N LEU A 55 -8.17 -8.43 4.24
CA LEU A 55 -7.17 -8.06 5.23
C LEU A 55 -7.62 -8.48 6.63
N ILE A 56 -8.83 -8.13 7.02
CA ILE A 56 -9.37 -8.45 8.33
C ILE A 56 -9.52 -9.97 8.52
N ALA A 57 -9.93 -10.69 7.48
CA ALA A 57 -10.13 -12.14 7.55
C ALA A 57 -8.81 -12.91 7.67
N HIS A 58 -7.76 -12.48 6.95
CA HIS A 58 -6.55 -13.29 6.78
C HIS A 58 -5.34 -12.85 7.60
N PHE A 59 -5.32 -11.64 8.10
CA PHE A 59 -4.21 -11.14 8.93
C PHE A 59 -4.56 -11.11 10.41
N GLY A 60 -4.97 -12.27 10.95
CA GLY A 60 -5.44 -12.42 12.32
C GLY A 60 -4.46 -11.95 13.38
N SER A 61 -3.15 -12.13 13.15
CA SER A 61 -2.10 -11.68 14.07
C SER A 61 -2.05 -10.15 14.23
N GLN A 62 -2.62 -9.40 13.31
CA GLN A 62 -2.63 -7.93 13.31
C GLN A 62 -3.89 -7.32 13.89
N ARG A 63 -4.95 -8.11 14.11
CA ARG A 63 -6.26 -7.59 14.55
C ARG A 63 -6.24 -6.86 15.89
N SER A 64 -5.29 -7.17 16.77
CA SER A 64 -5.15 -6.48 18.05
C SER A 64 -4.46 -5.13 17.95
N LYS A 65 -3.89 -4.80 16.79
CA LYS A 65 -3.20 -3.52 16.58
C LYS A 65 -4.22 -2.41 16.39
N LYS A 66 -4.00 -1.27 17.04
CA LYS A 66 -4.93 -0.12 17.03
C LYS A 66 -5.08 0.52 15.64
N TRP A 67 -4.11 0.33 14.76
CA TRP A 67 -4.13 0.86 13.40
C TRP A 67 -4.75 -0.11 12.38
N PHE A 68 -5.03 -1.36 12.78
CA PHE A 68 -5.53 -2.39 11.87
C PHE A 68 -7.06 -2.42 11.90
N ASP A 69 -7.67 -1.51 11.18
CA ASP A 69 -9.12 -1.39 11.07
C ASP A 69 -9.57 -0.83 9.71
N ASP A 70 -10.87 -0.92 9.47
CA ASP A 70 -11.51 -0.43 8.23
C ASP A 70 -11.23 1.05 7.99
N GLU A 71 -11.35 1.88 9.02
CA GLU A 71 -11.16 3.33 8.89
C GLU A 71 -9.74 3.68 8.43
N THR A 72 -8.74 3.01 8.96
CA THR A 72 -7.34 3.25 8.59
C THR A 72 -7.10 2.92 7.12
N PHE A 73 -7.53 1.74 6.69
CA PHE A 73 -7.33 1.31 5.29
C PHE A 73 -8.14 2.16 4.32
N ARG A 74 -9.38 2.46 4.67
CA ARG A 74 -10.25 3.29 3.85
C ARG A 74 -9.75 4.73 3.79
N GLY A 75 -9.29 5.27 4.90
CA GLY A 75 -8.74 6.62 4.99
C GLY A 75 -7.53 6.82 4.10
N LEU A 76 -6.58 5.89 4.13
CA LEU A 76 -5.41 5.96 3.25
C LEU A 76 -5.83 5.88 1.77
N ALA A 77 -6.68 4.94 1.40
CA ALA A 77 -7.17 4.82 0.03
C ALA A 77 -7.91 6.08 -0.43
N ARG A 78 -8.62 6.74 0.47
CA ARG A 78 -9.33 7.99 0.18
C ARG A 78 -8.36 9.14 -0.07
N ILE A 79 -7.31 9.27 0.74
CA ILE A 79 -6.27 10.27 0.54
C ILE A 79 -5.61 10.06 -0.83
N ARG A 80 -5.22 8.85 -1.14
CA ARG A 80 -4.57 8.52 -2.41
C ARG A 80 -5.50 8.74 -3.61
N GLY A 81 -6.78 8.43 -3.45
CA GLY A 81 -7.79 8.71 -4.48
C GLY A 81 -7.98 10.19 -4.74
N MET A 82 -7.86 11.01 -3.69
CA MET A 82 -7.91 12.47 -3.80
C MET A 82 -6.69 13.02 -4.55
N GLU A 83 -5.50 12.52 -4.23
CA GLU A 83 -4.25 12.95 -4.87
C GLU A 83 -4.23 12.70 -6.38
N CYS A 84 -4.79 11.58 -6.83
CA CYS A 84 -4.79 11.21 -8.26
C CYS A 84 -6.13 11.48 -8.96
N CYS A 85 -7.08 12.14 -8.32
CA CYS A 85 -8.41 12.39 -8.87
C CYS A 85 -9.12 11.11 -9.34
N ALA A 86 -9.07 10.05 -8.54
CA ALA A 86 -9.68 8.76 -8.88
C ALA A 86 -11.20 8.87 -9.09
N PRO A 87 -11.76 8.21 -10.12
CA PRO A 87 -13.19 8.31 -10.45
C PRO A 87 -14.14 7.98 -9.29
N GLU A 88 -13.87 6.92 -8.55
CA GLU A 88 -14.66 6.52 -7.38
C GLU A 88 -14.01 6.98 -6.06
N ARG A 89 -13.08 7.93 -6.13
CA ARG A 89 -12.49 8.63 -4.98
C ARG A 89 -11.50 7.80 -4.17
N TYR A 90 -11.16 6.60 -4.59
CA TYR A 90 -10.22 5.71 -3.92
C TYR A 90 -9.09 5.28 -4.85
N ALA A 91 -7.91 5.13 -4.30
CA ALA A 91 -6.77 4.57 -5.03
C ALA A 91 -5.84 3.82 -4.07
N GLU A 92 -5.08 2.89 -4.63
CA GLU A 92 -3.86 2.41 -4.01
C GLU A 92 -2.68 3.18 -4.59
N ALA A 93 -1.65 3.34 -3.78
CA ALA A 93 -0.45 4.01 -4.24
C ALA A 93 0.79 3.20 -3.93
N PHE A 94 1.80 3.39 -4.76
CA PHE A 94 3.03 2.62 -4.71
C PHE A 94 4.22 3.55 -4.91
N PHE A 95 5.36 3.11 -4.41
CA PHE A 95 6.65 3.67 -4.79
C PHE A 95 7.17 2.88 -5.97
N GLY A 96 7.15 3.49 -7.15
CA GLY A 96 7.70 2.92 -8.36
C GLY A 96 9.21 3.06 -8.36
N ARG A 97 9.90 2.10 -7.78
CA ARG A 97 11.35 2.14 -7.65
C ARG A 97 12.03 1.83 -8.96
N LYS A 98 11.45 0.93 -9.74
CA LYS A 98 12.00 0.53 -11.02
C LYS A 98 10.85 0.23 -11.98
N LEU A 99 10.66 1.09 -12.94
CA LEU A 99 9.63 0.98 -13.96
C LEU A 99 10.29 1.00 -15.34
N ALA A 100 9.95 0.02 -16.16
CA ALA A 100 10.32 0.02 -17.57
C ALA A 100 9.05 0.28 -18.40
N LEU A 101 9.07 1.34 -19.16
CA LEU A 101 7.99 1.66 -20.09
C LEU A 101 8.31 1.03 -21.43
N ILE A 102 7.49 0.07 -21.83
CA ILE A 102 7.70 -0.71 -23.04
C ILE A 102 6.63 -0.38 -24.06
#